data_4e2cf82f4d035ae12455d78d8872332b
#
_entry.id   4e2cf82f4d035ae12455d78d8872332b
#
_cell.length_a   1.000
_cell.length_b   1.000
_cell.length_c   1.000
_cell.angle_alpha   90.00
_cell.angle_beta   90.00
_cell.angle_gamma   90.00
#
_symmetry.space_group_name_H-M   'P 1'
#
loop_
_entity.id
_entity.type
_entity.pdbx_description
1 polymer ?
#
loop_
_entity_poly.entity_id
_entity_poly.type
_entity_poly.pdbx_seq_one_letter_code
_entity_poly.pdbx_strand_id
1 'polypeptide(L)'
;MQKVKQLIQRAEEIADFTIVLPQMGEEYHLHPTQGQIDTYHQMIEWGADVIFGGHQHVIEPTETITKDGEKKFIIYSMGNLLSNQRVETLENIWTERGVIMDITIEKENGKTTLTSVKAHPTWVSRTEIDRSFMEGPAYDYQVFLAENYIPGGPLEHTVDKETLERIQSAYTEVNELLNIKF
;
A
#
# COMPACT_ATOMS: atom_id res chain seq x y z
N MET A 1 -1.81 18.21 -14.60
CA MET A 1 -2.66 17.11 -15.12
C MET A 1 -2.45 16.80 -16.61
N GLN A 2 -2.35 17.78 -17.55
CA GLN A 2 -2.21 17.48 -18.99
C GLN A 2 -0.99 16.59 -19.35
N LYS A 3 0.18 16.85 -18.72
CA LYS A 3 1.38 16.01 -18.91
C LYS A 3 1.19 14.58 -18.41
N VAL A 4 0.53 14.40 -17.26
CA VAL A 4 0.23 13.06 -16.70
C VAL A 4 -0.67 12.29 -17.65
N LYS A 5 -1.74 12.93 -18.15
CA LYS A 5 -2.61 12.34 -19.18
C LYS A 5 -1.83 11.85 -20.39
N GLN A 6 -0.95 12.69 -20.95
CA GLN A 6 -0.14 12.31 -22.11
C GLN A 6 0.78 11.13 -21.84
N LEU A 7 1.36 11.03 -20.63
CA LEU A 7 2.21 9.92 -20.23
C LEU A 7 1.43 8.60 -20.11
N ILE A 8 0.25 8.63 -19.48
CA ILE A 8 -0.60 7.44 -19.36
C ILE A 8 -1.07 6.99 -20.75
N GLN A 9 -1.57 7.90 -21.58
CA GLN A 9 -1.99 7.58 -22.95
C GLN A 9 -0.83 7.04 -23.80
N ARG A 10 0.39 7.56 -23.61
CA ARG A 10 1.56 7.01 -24.29
C ARG A 10 1.93 5.62 -23.77
N ALA A 11 1.75 5.34 -22.47
CA ALA A 11 1.97 3.98 -21.93
C ALA A 11 1.01 2.98 -22.58
N GLU A 12 -0.27 3.34 -22.70
CA GLU A 12 -1.29 2.54 -23.38
C GLU A 12 -0.98 2.20 -24.85
N GLU A 13 -0.28 3.09 -25.56
CA GLU A 13 0.13 2.84 -26.94
C GLU A 13 1.25 1.80 -27.06
N ILE A 14 2.04 1.57 -26.03
CA ILE A 14 3.27 0.77 -26.07
C ILE A 14 3.29 -0.41 -25.10
N ALA A 15 2.31 -0.54 -24.22
CA ALA A 15 2.21 -1.60 -23.22
C ALA A 15 0.80 -2.22 -23.23
N ASP A 16 0.73 -3.46 -22.82
CA ASP A 16 -0.54 -4.20 -22.69
C ASP A 16 -1.24 -3.96 -21.36
N PHE A 17 -0.53 -3.33 -20.38
CA PHE A 17 -1.05 -3.08 -19.03
C PHE A 17 -0.29 -1.91 -18.39
N THR A 18 -1.00 -0.96 -17.83
CA THR A 18 -0.45 0.28 -17.29
C THR A 18 -0.70 0.40 -15.79
N ILE A 19 0.39 0.44 -15.01
CA ILE A 19 0.34 0.71 -13.57
C ILE A 19 0.82 2.14 -13.31
N VAL A 20 0.07 2.91 -12.55
CA VAL A 20 0.41 4.29 -12.16
C VAL A 20 0.70 4.37 -10.67
N LEU A 21 1.81 5.01 -10.29
CA LEU A 21 2.23 5.21 -8.90
C LEU A 21 2.24 6.70 -8.56
N PRO A 22 1.09 7.31 -8.26
CA PRO A 22 1.03 8.73 -7.93
C PRO A 22 1.45 8.99 -6.48
N GLN A 23 2.06 10.16 -6.26
CA GLN A 23 2.38 10.68 -4.93
C GLN A 23 1.56 11.95 -4.73
N MET A 24 0.39 11.81 -4.10
CA MET A 24 -0.53 12.94 -3.85
C MET A 24 -1.58 12.56 -2.81
N GLY A 25 -2.08 13.55 -2.11
CA GLY A 25 -3.10 13.44 -1.08
C GLY A 25 -2.77 14.30 0.14
N GLU A 26 -3.45 14.10 1.24
CA GLU A 26 -3.21 14.75 2.52
C GLU A 26 -2.53 13.77 3.47
N GLU A 27 -1.42 14.20 4.09
CA GLU A 27 -0.68 13.34 5.02
C GLU A 27 -1.51 12.98 6.25
N TYR A 28 -1.36 11.73 6.70
CA TYR A 28 -1.95 11.19 7.94
C TYR A 28 -3.47 11.07 7.97
N HIS A 29 -4.14 11.17 6.82
CA HIS A 29 -5.57 10.92 6.67
C HIS A 29 -5.84 9.50 6.16
N LEU A 30 -6.78 8.79 6.81
CA LEU A 30 -7.14 7.40 6.45
C LEU A 30 -8.17 7.32 5.30
N HIS A 31 -8.58 8.45 4.77
CA HIS A 31 -9.54 8.50 3.67
C HIS A 31 -9.10 9.52 2.64
N PRO A 32 -9.21 9.17 1.35
CA PRO A 32 -8.82 10.07 0.27
C PRO A 32 -9.73 11.30 0.23
N THR A 33 -9.14 12.43 -0.14
CA THR A 33 -9.92 13.63 -0.46
C THR A 33 -10.70 13.45 -1.77
N GLN A 34 -11.78 14.21 -1.96
CA GLN A 34 -12.54 14.17 -3.22
C GLN A 34 -11.64 14.51 -4.42
N GLY A 35 -10.71 15.47 -4.27
CA GLY A 35 -9.75 15.81 -5.33
C GLY A 35 -8.80 14.65 -5.70
N GLN A 36 -8.42 13.83 -4.74
CA GLN A 36 -7.62 12.61 -4.98
C GLN A 36 -8.47 11.56 -5.72
N ILE A 37 -9.69 11.31 -5.26
CA ILE A 37 -10.64 10.39 -5.91
C ILE A 37 -10.85 10.79 -7.38
N ASP A 38 -11.23 12.03 -7.63
CA ASP A 38 -11.47 12.56 -8.97
C ASP A 38 -10.25 12.42 -9.88
N THR A 39 -9.06 12.65 -9.32
CA THR A 39 -7.80 12.54 -10.05
C THR A 39 -7.47 11.10 -10.42
N TYR A 40 -7.65 10.15 -9.50
CA TYR A 40 -7.37 8.74 -9.76
C TYR A 40 -8.39 8.16 -10.74
N HIS A 41 -9.67 8.52 -10.63
CA HIS A 41 -10.68 8.16 -11.63
C HIS A 41 -10.31 8.70 -13.03
N GLN A 42 -9.82 9.94 -13.12
CA GLN A 42 -9.32 10.47 -14.39
C GLN A 42 -8.14 9.68 -14.96
N MET A 43 -7.22 9.20 -14.10
CA MET A 43 -6.11 8.34 -14.55
C MET A 43 -6.61 7.01 -15.11
N ILE A 44 -7.63 6.39 -14.51
CA ILE A 44 -8.31 5.20 -15.06
C ILE A 44 -8.96 5.54 -16.41
N GLU A 45 -9.64 6.69 -16.51
CA GLU A 45 -10.22 7.13 -17.79
C GLU A 45 -9.18 7.37 -18.89
N TRP A 46 -7.95 7.73 -18.54
CA TRP A 46 -6.86 7.93 -19.50
C TRP A 46 -6.15 6.62 -19.91
N GLY A 47 -6.45 5.50 -19.26
CA GLY A 47 -5.95 4.18 -19.61
C GLY A 47 -5.23 3.42 -18.49
N ALA A 48 -5.07 3.97 -17.29
CA ALA A 48 -4.46 3.21 -16.20
C ALA A 48 -5.31 1.98 -15.83
N ASP A 49 -4.67 0.82 -15.68
CA ASP A 49 -5.31 -0.43 -15.24
C ASP A 49 -5.30 -0.55 -13.72
N VAL A 50 -4.20 -0.14 -13.10
CA VAL A 50 -3.99 -0.18 -11.65
C VAL A 50 -3.36 1.11 -11.17
N ILE A 51 -3.83 1.59 -10.02
CA ILE A 51 -3.22 2.73 -9.33
C ILE A 51 -2.78 2.28 -7.94
N PHE A 52 -1.48 2.43 -7.65
CA PHE A 52 -0.89 2.27 -6.34
C PHE A 52 -0.49 3.64 -5.80
N GLY A 53 -1.38 4.24 -5.02
CA GLY A 53 -1.20 5.56 -4.43
C GLY A 53 -0.23 5.58 -3.25
N GLY A 54 0.29 6.76 -2.97
CA GLY A 54 1.18 7.03 -1.84
C GLY A 54 1.28 8.52 -1.56
N HIS A 55 2.03 8.90 -0.57
CA HIS A 55 2.28 10.23 -0.01
C HIS A 55 1.75 10.39 1.43
N GLN A 56 0.61 9.82 1.74
CA GLN A 56 -0.13 10.03 2.99
C GLN A 56 0.59 9.51 4.24
N HIS A 57 1.60 8.65 4.09
CA HIS A 57 2.29 7.96 5.19
C HIS A 57 1.38 7.07 6.06
N VAL A 58 0.13 6.91 5.67
CA VAL A 58 -0.85 5.96 6.22
C VAL A 58 -1.59 5.28 5.09
N ILE A 59 -2.20 4.13 5.36
CA ILE A 59 -2.97 3.39 4.37
C ILE A 59 -4.32 4.09 4.15
N GLU A 60 -4.78 4.12 2.90
CA GLU A 60 -6.13 4.53 2.53
C GLU A 60 -6.87 3.38 1.83
N PRO A 61 -8.22 3.41 1.78
CA PRO A 61 -9.04 2.34 1.21
C PRO A 61 -8.72 1.99 -0.25
N THR A 62 -9.36 0.92 -0.72
CA THR A 62 -9.29 0.47 -2.11
C THR A 62 -10.61 0.67 -2.85
N GLU A 63 -10.53 0.69 -4.18
CA GLU A 63 -11.68 0.72 -5.06
C GLU A 63 -11.45 -0.19 -6.26
N THR A 64 -12.50 -0.92 -6.68
CA THR A 64 -12.53 -1.67 -7.94
C THR A 64 -13.53 -1.02 -8.88
N ILE A 65 -13.08 -0.60 -10.05
CA ILE A 65 -13.88 0.05 -11.08
C ILE A 65 -14.01 -0.93 -12.26
N THR A 66 -15.22 -1.04 -12.82
CA THR A 66 -15.41 -1.73 -14.09
C THR A 66 -15.47 -0.73 -15.23
N LYS A 67 -14.52 -0.82 -16.16
CA LYS A 67 -14.46 0.02 -17.36
C LYS A 67 -14.34 -0.87 -18.59
N ASP A 68 -15.21 -0.67 -19.58
CA ASP A 68 -15.25 -1.44 -20.83
C ASP A 68 -15.31 -2.97 -20.61
N GLY A 69 -15.95 -3.40 -19.52
CA GLY A 69 -16.08 -4.80 -19.11
C GLY A 69 -14.83 -5.39 -18.44
N GLU A 70 -13.83 -4.58 -18.13
CA GLU A 70 -12.61 -4.96 -17.43
C GLU A 70 -12.55 -4.35 -16.01
N LYS A 71 -12.01 -5.12 -15.07
CA LYS A 71 -11.75 -4.62 -13.73
C LYS A 71 -10.47 -3.80 -13.70
N LYS A 72 -10.55 -2.60 -13.14
CA LYS A 72 -9.45 -1.71 -12.81
C LYS A 72 -9.39 -1.57 -11.29
N PHE A 73 -8.20 -1.37 -10.74
CA PHE A 73 -8.02 -1.36 -9.30
C PHE A 73 -7.28 -0.12 -8.82
N ILE A 74 -7.72 0.43 -7.71
CA ILE A 74 -7.11 1.56 -7.02
C ILE A 74 -6.88 1.19 -5.56
N ILE A 75 -5.67 1.41 -5.04
CA ILE A 75 -5.42 1.66 -3.63
C ILE A 75 -5.00 3.12 -3.50
N TYR A 76 -5.72 3.88 -2.70
CA TYR A 76 -5.51 5.32 -2.59
C TYR A 76 -4.19 5.66 -1.90
N SER A 77 -3.76 4.87 -0.90
CA SER A 77 -2.40 4.90 -0.35
C SER A 77 -1.98 3.54 0.22
N MET A 78 -0.75 3.13 -0.06
CA MET A 78 -0.16 1.89 0.48
C MET A 78 0.47 2.07 1.87
N GLY A 79 0.48 3.28 2.43
CA GLY A 79 1.17 3.56 3.69
C GLY A 79 2.70 3.51 3.58
N ASN A 80 3.35 3.21 4.69
CA ASN A 80 4.80 3.14 4.79
C ASN A 80 5.32 1.70 4.72
N LEU A 81 6.18 1.38 3.76
CA LEU A 81 6.85 0.07 3.74
C LEU A 81 8.02 0.02 4.75
N LEU A 82 8.88 1.03 4.74
CA LEU A 82 10.01 1.18 5.67
C LEU A 82 10.11 2.65 6.07
N SER A 83 9.92 2.95 7.36
CA SER A 83 9.87 4.33 7.84
C SER A 83 10.26 4.42 9.32
N ASN A 84 10.78 5.58 9.73
CA ASN A 84 10.92 5.95 11.14
C ASN A 84 9.68 6.67 11.69
N GLN A 85 8.67 6.89 10.89
CA GLN A 85 7.39 7.43 11.36
C GLN A 85 6.64 6.34 12.11
N ARG A 86 6.26 6.63 13.36
CA ARG A 86 5.66 5.64 14.25
C ARG A 86 4.93 6.31 15.43
N VAL A 87 4.18 5.52 16.18
CA VAL A 87 3.37 6.03 17.30
C VAL A 87 4.19 6.83 18.30
N GLU A 88 5.42 6.42 18.61
CA GLU A 88 6.29 7.09 19.56
C GLU A 88 6.81 8.45 19.09
N THR A 89 6.74 8.74 17.79
CA THR A 89 7.23 10.00 17.20
C THR A 89 6.13 10.92 16.72
N LEU A 90 5.00 10.36 16.28
CA LEU A 90 3.89 11.10 15.65
C LEU A 90 2.54 10.90 16.35
N GLU A 91 2.50 10.12 17.43
CA GLU A 91 1.26 9.75 18.13
C GLU A 91 0.22 9.10 17.17
N ASN A 92 0.69 8.50 16.07
CA ASN A 92 -0.14 7.90 15.04
C ASN A 92 0.33 6.48 14.71
N ILE A 93 -0.40 5.48 15.17
CA ILE A 93 -0.07 4.07 14.97
C ILE A 93 -0.12 3.64 13.49
N TRP A 94 -0.88 4.33 12.65
CA TRP A 94 -1.00 4.00 11.23
C TRP A 94 0.28 4.26 10.44
N THR A 95 1.19 5.11 10.95
CA THR A 95 2.45 5.44 10.26
C THR A 95 3.49 4.33 10.29
N GLU A 96 3.34 3.32 11.13
CA GLU A 96 4.19 2.13 11.17
C GLU A 96 3.59 0.94 10.42
N ARG A 97 2.49 1.16 9.69
CA ARG A 97 1.76 0.17 8.91
C ARG A 97 1.88 0.46 7.42
N GLY A 98 1.96 -0.58 6.66
CA GLY A 98 1.95 -0.53 5.21
C GLY A 98 1.27 -1.75 4.62
N VAL A 99 1.29 -1.85 3.31
CA VAL A 99 0.78 -3.01 2.60
C VAL A 99 1.64 -3.32 1.38
N ILE A 100 1.89 -4.60 1.14
CA ILE A 100 2.40 -5.10 -0.13
C ILE A 100 1.20 -5.59 -0.93
N MET A 101 1.06 -5.07 -2.15
CA MET A 101 0.00 -5.51 -3.07
C MET A 101 0.53 -6.60 -4.00
N ASP A 102 -0.15 -7.73 -4.04
CA ASP A 102 0.08 -8.83 -4.98
C ASP A 102 -1.05 -8.82 -6.02
N ILE A 103 -0.70 -8.67 -7.29
CA ILE A 103 -1.65 -8.67 -8.40
C ILE A 103 -1.31 -9.78 -9.40
N THR A 104 -2.33 -10.44 -9.93
CA THR A 104 -2.18 -11.38 -11.03
C THR A 104 -2.73 -10.78 -12.31
N ILE A 105 -1.88 -10.78 -13.35
CA ILE A 105 -2.22 -10.28 -14.69
C ILE A 105 -2.13 -11.47 -15.64
N GLU A 106 -3.18 -11.68 -16.42
CA GLU A 106 -3.24 -12.76 -17.42
C GLU A 106 -3.41 -12.18 -18.82
N LYS A 107 -2.70 -12.77 -19.79
CA LYS A 107 -2.85 -12.43 -21.21
C LYS A 107 -3.38 -13.63 -21.98
N GLU A 108 -4.59 -13.51 -22.48
CA GLU A 108 -5.24 -14.53 -23.28
C GLU A 108 -5.81 -13.94 -24.57
N ASN A 109 -5.54 -14.58 -25.70
CA ASN A 109 -6.03 -14.16 -27.02
C ASN A 109 -5.72 -12.70 -27.39
N GLY A 110 -4.55 -12.20 -26.92
CA GLY A 110 -4.10 -10.81 -27.15
C GLY A 110 -4.71 -9.78 -26.20
N LYS A 111 -5.56 -10.19 -25.28
CA LYS A 111 -6.16 -9.35 -24.24
C LYS A 111 -5.47 -9.59 -22.90
N THR A 112 -5.04 -8.50 -22.25
CA THR A 112 -4.42 -8.53 -20.93
C THR A 112 -5.44 -8.05 -19.87
N THR A 113 -5.61 -8.82 -18.80
CA THR A 113 -6.60 -8.53 -17.75
C THR A 113 -6.02 -8.72 -16.36
N LEU A 114 -6.47 -7.91 -15.42
CA LEU A 114 -6.23 -8.10 -13.99
C LEU A 114 -7.19 -9.18 -13.47
N THR A 115 -6.65 -10.29 -12.95
CA THR A 115 -7.46 -11.45 -12.53
C THR A 115 -7.49 -11.67 -11.03
N SER A 116 -6.52 -11.13 -10.28
CA SER A 116 -6.48 -11.20 -8.82
C SER A 116 -5.80 -10.00 -8.20
N VAL A 117 -6.29 -9.59 -7.04
CA VAL A 117 -5.67 -8.58 -6.17
C VAL A 117 -5.67 -9.11 -4.74
N LYS A 118 -4.50 -9.12 -4.10
CA LYS A 118 -4.33 -9.47 -2.69
C LYS A 118 -3.52 -8.41 -1.98
N ALA A 119 -3.80 -8.22 -0.71
CA ALA A 119 -3.05 -7.34 0.16
C ALA A 119 -2.35 -8.15 1.25
N HIS A 120 -1.09 -7.83 1.50
CA HIS A 120 -0.28 -8.37 2.59
C HIS A 120 0.05 -7.23 3.55
N PRO A 121 -0.71 -7.04 4.63
CA PRO A 121 -0.44 -6.01 5.64
C PRO A 121 0.98 -6.16 6.20
N THR A 122 1.66 -5.02 6.38
CA THR A 122 2.99 -4.97 6.96
C THR A 122 3.03 -4.09 8.20
N TRP A 123 3.99 -4.39 9.07
CA TRP A 123 4.33 -3.56 10.22
C TRP A 123 5.85 -3.36 10.25
N VAL A 124 6.29 -2.15 10.62
CA VAL A 124 7.72 -1.81 10.66
C VAL A 124 8.21 -1.87 12.10
N SER A 125 9.15 -2.78 12.39
CA SER A 125 9.88 -2.78 13.66
C SER A 125 10.97 -1.72 13.66
N ARG A 126 11.34 -1.24 14.87
CA ARG A 126 12.51 -0.44 15.14
C ARG A 126 13.18 -0.93 16.40
N THR A 127 14.36 -1.48 16.27
CA THR A 127 15.16 -1.95 17.39
C THR A 127 16.39 -1.08 17.54
N GLU A 128 16.62 -0.55 18.74
CA GLU A 128 17.86 0.18 19.03
C GLU A 128 19.03 -0.79 19.00
N ILE A 129 20.10 -0.40 18.32
CA ILE A 129 21.33 -1.18 18.20
C ILE A 129 22.53 -0.39 18.73
N ASP A 130 23.44 -1.11 19.39
CA ASP A 130 24.71 -0.50 19.83
C ASP A 130 25.60 -0.25 18.62
N ARG A 131 25.85 1.03 18.34
CA ARG A 131 26.88 1.51 17.41
C ARG A 131 27.70 2.56 18.07
N SER A 132 28.52 2.14 19.04
CA SER A 132 29.37 2.99 19.86
C SER A 132 30.35 3.90 19.10
N PHE A 133 30.52 3.67 17.80
CA PHE A 133 31.33 4.49 16.89
C PHE A 133 30.56 5.63 16.21
N MET A 134 29.24 5.73 16.43
CA MET A 134 28.39 6.80 15.87
C MET A 134 27.90 7.72 16.99
N GLU A 135 27.75 9.00 16.68
CA GLU A 135 27.08 9.94 17.58
C GLU A 135 25.54 9.75 17.48
N GLY A 136 24.89 9.58 18.62
CA GLY A 136 23.42 9.43 18.73
C GLY A 136 22.92 7.98 18.62
N PRO A 137 21.62 7.77 18.81
CA PRO A 137 21.01 6.45 18.76
C PRO A 137 21.00 5.89 17.33
N ALA A 138 21.33 4.61 17.22
CA ALA A 138 21.25 3.86 15.96
C ALA A 138 20.12 2.83 16.05
N TYR A 139 19.43 2.62 14.93
CA TYR A 139 18.29 1.71 14.87
C TYR A 139 18.41 0.75 13.70
N ASP A 140 17.96 -0.48 13.93
CA ASP A 140 17.65 -1.46 12.89
C ASP A 140 16.14 -1.42 12.60
N TYR A 141 15.81 -1.42 11.32
CA TYR A 141 14.42 -1.40 10.84
C TYR A 141 14.14 -2.65 10.04
N GLN A 142 13.05 -3.33 10.37
CA GLN A 142 12.62 -4.52 9.63
C GLN A 142 11.13 -4.42 9.28
N VAL A 143 10.78 -4.90 8.10
CA VAL A 143 9.39 -5.02 7.65
C VAL A 143 8.89 -6.42 7.96
N PHE A 144 7.84 -6.53 8.74
CA PHE A 144 7.19 -7.78 9.09
C PHE A 144 5.91 -7.96 8.26
N LEU A 145 5.77 -9.11 7.60
CA LEU A 145 4.50 -9.53 7.02
C LEU A 145 3.58 -9.95 8.17
N ALA A 146 2.53 -9.16 8.42
CA ALA A 146 1.69 -9.33 9.59
C ALA A 146 0.96 -10.69 9.62
N GLU A 147 0.67 -11.26 8.47
CA GLU A 147 0.05 -12.59 8.34
C GLU A 147 0.87 -13.75 8.94
N ASN A 148 2.19 -13.58 9.06
CA ASN A 148 3.05 -14.59 9.68
C ASN A 148 2.93 -14.63 11.20
N TYR A 149 2.33 -13.62 11.82
CA TYR A 149 2.25 -13.42 13.28
C TYR A 149 0.82 -13.52 13.84
N ILE A 150 -0.18 -13.82 13.00
CA ILE A 150 -1.54 -14.11 13.47
C ILE A 150 -1.60 -15.42 14.24
N PRO A 151 -2.68 -15.70 15.03
CA PRO A 151 -2.83 -16.96 15.75
C PRO A 151 -2.64 -18.18 14.83
N GLY A 152 -1.68 -19.04 15.16
CA GLY A 152 -1.27 -20.19 14.35
C GLY A 152 -0.30 -19.87 13.23
N GLY A 153 0.12 -18.65 13.06
CA GLY A 153 1.13 -18.25 12.08
C GLY A 153 2.55 -18.72 12.45
N PRO A 154 3.44 -18.89 11.45
CA PRO A 154 4.76 -19.51 11.66
C PRO A 154 5.70 -18.70 12.57
N LEU A 155 5.44 -17.43 12.78
CA LEU A 155 6.29 -16.51 13.56
C LEU A 155 5.60 -15.95 14.82
N GLU A 156 4.40 -16.44 15.18
CA GLU A 156 3.60 -15.94 16.31
C GLU A 156 4.41 -15.86 17.62
N HIS A 157 5.33 -16.81 17.86
CA HIS A 157 6.08 -16.91 19.11
C HIS A 157 7.52 -16.39 19.00
N THR A 158 7.87 -15.65 17.96
CA THR A 158 9.24 -15.18 17.71
C THR A 158 9.52 -13.77 18.20
N VAL A 159 8.50 -13.06 18.63
CA VAL A 159 8.57 -11.67 19.14
C VAL A 159 7.95 -11.59 20.54
N ASP A 160 8.23 -10.50 21.27
CA ASP A 160 7.58 -10.24 22.55
C ASP A 160 6.08 -9.94 22.39
N LYS A 161 5.36 -9.98 23.51
CA LYS A 161 3.90 -9.84 23.53
C LYS A 161 3.43 -8.48 22.99
N GLU A 162 4.10 -7.40 23.34
CA GLU A 162 3.71 -6.04 22.93
C GLU A 162 3.88 -5.88 21.40
N THR A 163 5.03 -6.31 20.88
CA THR A 163 5.29 -6.37 19.43
C THR A 163 4.26 -7.22 18.70
N LEU A 164 3.93 -8.40 19.24
CA LEU A 164 2.93 -9.28 18.66
C LEU A 164 1.55 -8.62 18.57
N GLU A 165 1.09 -7.98 19.64
CA GLU A 165 -0.19 -7.26 19.67
C GLU A 165 -0.24 -6.15 18.62
N ARG A 166 0.85 -5.39 18.42
CA ARG A 166 0.95 -4.34 17.38
C ARG A 166 0.85 -4.92 15.97
N ILE A 167 1.54 -6.03 15.70
CA ILE A 167 1.50 -6.69 14.39
C ILE A 167 0.11 -7.27 14.10
N GLN A 168 -0.51 -7.94 15.07
CA GLN A 168 -1.84 -8.52 14.92
C GLN A 168 -2.92 -7.44 14.74
N SER A 169 -2.81 -6.32 15.45
CA SER A 169 -3.65 -5.15 15.25
C SER A 169 -3.47 -4.58 13.83
N ALA A 170 -2.23 -4.47 13.35
CA ALA A 170 -1.96 -4.04 11.97
C ALA A 170 -2.62 -4.98 10.95
N TYR A 171 -2.50 -6.30 11.14
CA TYR A 171 -3.16 -7.27 10.25
C TYR A 171 -4.66 -7.06 10.18
N THR A 172 -5.33 -6.96 11.32
CA THR A 172 -6.78 -6.88 11.41
C THR A 172 -7.30 -5.55 10.85
N GLU A 173 -6.79 -4.44 11.37
CA GLU A 173 -7.28 -3.11 11.04
C GLU A 173 -6.96 -2.70 9.60
N VAL A 174 -5.80 -3.11 9.05
CA VAL A 174 -5.46 -2.85 7.65
C VAL A 174 -6.40 -3.62 6.71
N ASN A 175 -6.66 -4.91 6.98
CA ASN A 175 -7.60 -5.68 6.16
C ASN A 175 -9.03 -5.11 6.20
N GLU A 176 -9.48 -4.65 7.38
CA GLU A 176 -10.78 -4.00 7.54
C GLU A 176 -10.86 -2.68 6.75
N LEU A 177 -9.80 -1.85 6.82
CA LEU A 177 -9.74 -0.58 6.09
C LEU A 177 -9.72 -0.78 4.57
N LEU A 178 -8.89 -1.71 4.08
CA LEU A 178 -8.76 -1.98 2.65
C LEU A 178 -10.04 -2.57 2.06
N ASN A 179 -10.71 -3.49 2.78
CA ASN A 179 -11.99 -4.11 2.40
C ASN A 179 -12.04 -4.50 0.91
N ILE A 180 -10.99 -5.18 0.42
CA ILE A 180 -10.84 -5.52 -1.00
C ILE A 180 -12.02 -6.34 -1.50
N LYS A 181 -12.69 -5.84 -2.53
CA LYS A 181 -13.78 -6.49 -3.26
C LYS A 181 -13.39 -6.59 -4.73
N PHE A 182 -12.65 -7.65 -5.06
CA PHE A 182 -12.14 -7.84 -6.41
C PHE A 182 -12.74 -9.08 -7.09
#